data_cb2e7c0aebdf49a04a39c8bce5b05dcb
#
_entry.id   cb2e7c0aebdf49a04a39c8bce5b05dcb
#
_cell.length_a   1.000
_cell.length_b   1.000
_cell.length_c   1.000
_cell.angle_alpha   90.00
_cell.angle_beta   90.00
_cell.angle_gamma   90.00
#
_symmetry.space_group_name_H-M   'P 1'
#
loop_
_entity.id
_entity.type
_entity.pdbx_description
1 polymer ?
#
loop_
_entity_poly.entity_id
_entity_poly.type
_entity_poly.pdbx_seq_one_letter_code
_entity_poly.pdbx_strand_id
1 'polypeptide(L)'
;MSRVAKQPITIPEGVKVELNDNLVSVSGKNGSMDFKLVKDVTIDISENEVLVSYGNYQESIAMGGTTRAILNNMIVGVSQGFEKKLELVGVGYRAKASGKTLDLTLGFSHPIKYELPESVTAETPSQTEIVLKSHDRQALGQVASEIRAFRPPEPYKGKGVKYSDERITVSYTHLRAHET
;
A
#
# COMPACT_ATOMS: atom_id res chain seq x y z
N MET A 1 9.57 -9.63 24.67
CA MET A 1 8.61 -10.48 23.93
C MET A 1 7.64 -9.62 23.18
N SER A 2 7.48 -9.83 21.88
CA SER A 2 6.52 -9.07 21.07
C SER A 2 5.10 -9.61 21.27
N ARG A 3 4.19 -8.80 21.79
CA ARG A 3 2.76 -9.19 21.93
C ARG A 3 2.09 -9.41 20.57
N VAL A 4 2.53 -8.66 19.56
CA VAL A 4 1.98 -8.72 18.20
C VAL A 4 2.33 -10.03 17.51
N ALA A 5 3.55 -10.53 17.66
CA ALA A 5 4.01 -11.75 16.99
C ALA A 5 3.29 -13.02 17.46
N LYS A 6 2.74 -13.02 18.69
CA LYS A 6 2.02 -14.15 19.27
C LYS A 6 0.52 -14.19 18.96
N GLN A 7 -0.02 -13.14 18.36
CA GLN A 7 -1.45 -13.12 18.03
C GLN A 7 -1.71 -13.99 16.81
N PRO A 8 -2.67 -14.91 16.86
CA PRO A 8 -3.06 -15.69 15.69
C PRO A 8 -3.61 -14.78 14.59
N ILE A 9 -3.43 -15.20 13.35
CA ILE A 9 -4.01 -14.54 12.19
C ILE A 9 -5.21 -15.36 11.76
N THR A 10 -6.40 -14.78 11.80
CA THR A 10 -7.61 -15.45 11.36
C THR A 10 -7.64 -15.55 9.83
N ILE A 11 -7.91 -16.74 9.31
CA ILE A 11 -8.09 -16.98 7.87
C ILE A 11 -9.58 -16.76 7.56
N PRO A 12 -9.94 -15.76 6.74
CA PRO A 12 -11.32 -15.56 6.32
C PRO A 12 -11.75 -16.65 5.32
N GLU A 13 -13.06 -16.85 5.18
CA GLU A 13 -13.61 -17.79 4.22
C GLU A 13 -13.18 -17.47 2.78
N GLY A 14 -12.78 -18.50 2.04
CA GLY A 14 -12.32 -18.36 0.66
C GLY A 14 -10.84 -18.06 0.50
N VAL A 15 -10.06 -17.99 1.57
CA VAL A 15 -8.59 -17.88 1.52
C VAL A 15 -7.97 -19.24 1.84
N LYS A 16 -7.02 -19.66 1.01
CA LYS A 16 -6.20 -20.86 1.23
C LYS A 16 -4.78 -20.44 1.54
N VAL A 17 -4.22 -21.02 2.58
CA VAL A 17 -2.82 -20.83 2.98
C VAL A 17 -2.13 -22.19 2.89
N GLU A 18 -1.09 -22.26 2.11
CA GLU A 18 -0.29 -23.48 1.91
C GLU A 18 1.16 -23.20 2.29
N LEU A 19 1.78 -24.15 2.94
CA LEU A 19 3.20 -24.11 3.29
C LEU A 19 3.93 -25.24 2.55
N ASN A 20 4.81 -24.88 1.63
CA ASN A 20 5.69 -25.78 0.92
C ASN A 20 7.14 -25.49 1.30
N ASP A 21 7.72 -26.34 2.15
CA ASP A 21 9.06 -26.12 2.73
C ASP A 21 9.17 -24.77 3.45
N ASN A 22 9.79 -23.80 2.79
CA ASN A 22 9.95 -22.42 3.31
C ASN A 22 9.16 -21.37 2.52
N LEU A 23 8.30 -21.80 1.60
CA LEU A 23 7.46 -20.90 0.81
C LEU A 23 6.01 -20.98 1.29
N VAL A 24 5.48 -19.85 1.71
CA VAL A 24 4.07 -19.70 2.08
C VAL A 24 3.33 -19.13 0.91
N SER A 25 2.36 -19.85 0.39
CA SER A 25 1.48 -19.41 -0.67
C SER A 25 0.10 -19.10 -0.10
N VAL A 26 -0.36 -17.89 -0.32
CA VAL A 26 -1.69 -17.43 0.09
C VAL A 26 -2.50 -17.14 -1.15
N SER A 27 -3.60 -17.83 -1.34
CA SER A 27 -4.49 -17.65 -2.48
C SER A 27 -5.91 -17.30 -2.03
N GLY A 28 -6.56 -16.44 -2.79
CA GLY A 28 -7.91 -15.99 -2.49
C GLY A 28 -8.62 -15.41 -3.71
N LYS A 29 -9.72 -14.73 -3.46
CA LYS A 29 -10.59 -14.16 -4.49
C LYS A 29 -9.88 -13.14 -5.41
N ASN A 30 -8.97 -12.35 -4.86
CA ASN A 30 -8.32 -11.23 -5.56
C ASN A 30 -6.95 -11.60 -6.16
N GLY A 31 -6.47 -12.82 -5.96
CA GLY A 31 -5.20 -13.28 -6.50
C GLY A 31 -4.47 -14.23 -5.55
N SER A 32 -3.21 -14.45 -5.84
CA SER A 32 -2.30 -15.27 -5.03
C SER A 32 -1.00 -14.51 -4.78
N MET A 33 -0.41 -14.76 -3.63
CA MET A 33 0.87 -14.19 -3.22
C MET A 33 1.72 -15.25 -2.55
N ASP A 34 3.03 -15.19 -2.81
CA ASP A 34 4.01 -16.08 -2.23
C ASP A 34 4.98 -15.30 -1.35
N PHE A 35 5.33 -15.89 -0.23
CA PHE A 35 6.30 -15.33 0.70
C PHE A 35 7.28 -16.40 1.18
N LYS A 36 8.56 -16.11 1.06
CA LYS A 36 9.61 -17.00 1.55
C LYS A 36 9.91 -16.72 3.02
N LEU A 37 9.75 -17.76 3.84
CA LEU A 37 10.07 -17.69 5.27
C LEU A 37 11.56 -17.45 5.51
N VAL A 38 11.83 -16.64 6.51
CA VAL A 38 13.20 -16.41 7.00
C VAL A 38 13.59 -17.55 7.94
N LYS A 39 14.88 -17.81 8.05
CA LYS A 39 15.43 -18.78 9.00
C LYS A 39 14.93 -18.48 10.43
N ASP A 40 14.71 -19.54 11.20
CA ASP A 40 14.28 -19.48 12.62
C ASP A 40 12.84 -18.97 12.84
N VAL A 41 12.05 -18.84 11.78
CA VAL A 41 10.62 -18.57 11.84
C VAL A 41 9.87 -19.77 11.26
N THR A 42 8.93 -20.31 12.01
CA THR A 42 8.05 -21.41 11.60
C THR A 42 6.59 -20.96 11.66
N ILE A 43 5.76 -21.60 10.87
CA ILE A 43 4.33 -21.30 10.79
C ILE A 43 3.54 -22.57 11.03
N ASP A 44 2.58 -22.49 11.94
CA ASP A 44 1.57 -23.53 12.20
C ASP A 44 0.26 -23.08 11.59
N ILE A 45 -0.23 -23.84 10.60
CA ILE A 45 -1.48 -23.54 9.90
C ILE A 45 -2.56 -24.47 10.46
N SER A 46 -3.59 -23.87 11.01
CA SER A 46 -4.84 -24.53 11.42
C SER A 46 -5.94 -24.18 10.42
N GLU A 47 -7.10 -24.83 10.51
CA GLU A 47 -8.20 -24.61 9.55
C GLU A 47 -8.64 -23.14 9.44
N ASN A 48 -8.61 -22.40 10.57
CA ASN A 48 -9.09 -21.02 10.62
C ASN A 48 -8.04 -19.99 11.08
N GLU A 49 -6.85 -20.44 11.45
CA GLU A 49 -5.84 -19.57 12.04
C GLU A 49 -4.43 -19.93 11.60
N VAL A 50 -3.60 -18.92 11.50
CA VAL A 50 -2.15 -19.06 11.27
C VAL A 50 -1.41 -18.53 12.49
N LEU A 51 -0.57 -19.37 13.08
CA LEU A 51 0.32 -19.00 14.17
C LEU A 51 1.76 -18.90 13.65
N VAL A 52 2.44 -17.84 14.04
CA VAL A 52 3.86 -17.65 13.73
C VAL A 52 4.67 -17.94 14.98
N SER A 53 5.56 -18.94 14.89
CA SER A 53 6.49 -19.30 15.93
C SER A 53 7.91 -18.87 15.57
N TYR A 54 8.66 -18.38 16.54
CA TYR A 54 10.02 -17.84 16.34
C TYR A 54 10.92 -18.20 17.51
N GLY A 55 12.23 -18.22 17.26
CA GLY A 55 13.25 -18.49 18.27
C GLY A 55 13.34 -17.42 19.38
N ASN A 56 14.10 -17.70 20.41
CA ASN A 56 14.26 -16.82 21.57
C ASN A 56 15.27 -15.67 21.38
N TYR A 57 15.89 -15.57 20.23
CA TYR A 57 16.86 -14.52 19.93
C TYR A 57 16.13 -13.22 19.54
N GLN A 58 16.76 -12.08 19.83
CA GLN A 58 16.18 -10.77 19.57
C GLN A 58 15.86 -10.56 18.08
N GLU A 59 16.74 -11.03 17.19
CA GLU A 59 16.52 -10.97 15.75
C GLU A 59 15.35 -11.85 15.28
N SER A 60 15.22 -13.07 15.81
CA SER A 60 14.13 -13.96 15.47
C SER A 60 12.77 -13.45 15.96
N ILE A 61 12.74 -12.77 17.11
CA ILE A 61 11.53 -12.10 17.62
C ILE A 61 11.10 -10.97 16.67
N ALA A 62 12.04 -10.16 16.20
CA ALA A 62 11.74 -9.09 15.23
C ALA A 62 11.27 -9.64 13.90
N MET A 63 11.94 -10.69 13.39
CA MET A 63 11.55 -11.36 12.15
C MET A 63 10.20 -12.07 12.25
N GLY A 64 9.89 -12.66 13.40
CA GLY A 64 8.57 -13.25 13.67
C GLY A 64 7.44 -12.22 13.59
N GLY A 65 7.65 -11.04 14.18
CA GLY A 65 6.71 -9.93 14.09
C GLY A 65 6.52 -9.42 12.66
N THR A 66 7.61 -9.28 11.92
CA THR A 66 7.58 -8.87 10.50
C THR A 66 6.86 -9.90 9.63
N THR A 67 7.19 -11.18 9.80
CA THR A 67 6.54 -12.28 9.07
C THR A 67 5.04 -12.32 9.34
N ARG A 68 4.63 -12.18 10.60
CA ARG A 68 3.22 -12.10 10.95
C ARG A 68 2.51 -10.94 10.26
N ALA A 69 3.13 -9.75 10.26
CA ALA A 69 2.56 -8.56 9.62
C ALA A 69 2.42 -8.74 8.10
N ILE A 70 3.42 -9.33 7.44
CA ILE A 70 3.39 -9.62 6.01
C ILE A 70 2.27 -10.63 5.69
N LEU A 71 2.20 -11.74 6.43
CA LEU A 71 1.17 -12.75 6.23
C LEU A 71 -0.24 -12.20 6.45
N ASN A 72 -0.42 -11.39 7.47
CA ASN A 72 -1.71 -10.72 7.70
C ASN A 72 -2.07 -9.80 6.53
N ASN A 73 -1.12 -9.03 6.01
CA ASN A 73 -1.35 -8.20 4.82
C ASN A 73 -1.67 -9.04 3.58
N MET A 74 -1.01 -10.17 3.39
CA MET A 74 -1.31 -11.10 2.27
C MET A 74 -2.73 -11.65 2.37
N ILE A 75 -3.13 -12.13 3.55
CA ILE A 75 -4.48 -12.69 3.78
C ILE A 75 -5.55 -11.63 3.55
N VAL A 76 -5.38 -10.43 4.09
CA VAL A 76 -6.31 -9.30 3.87
C VAL A 76 -6.33 -8.89 2.40
N GLY A 77 -5.16 -8.82 1.76
CA GLY A 77 -5.04 -8.43 0.35
C GLY A 77 -5.75 -9.38 -0.61
N VAL A 78 -5.55 -10.70 -0.45
CA VAL A 78 -6.20 -11.70 -1.32
C VAL A 78 -7.70 -11.85 -1.04
N SER A 79 -8.16 -11.52 0.18
CA SER A 79 -9.58 -11.59 0.55
C SER A 79 -10.36 -10.33 0.17
N GLN A 80 -9.93 -9.17 0.64
CA GLN A 80 -10.63 -7.89 0.50
C GLN A 80 -9.97 -6.97 -0.54
N GLY A 81 -8.64 -7.08 -0.70
CA GLY A 81 -7.85 -6.13 -1.45
C GLY A 81 -7.56 -4.84 -0.67
N PHE A 82 -6.68 -4.03 -1.23
CA PHE A 82 -6.34 -2.72 -0.70
C PHE A 82 -6.71 -1.63 -1.72
N GLU A 83 -7.11 -0.50 -1.21
CA GLU A 83 -7.44 0.69 -2.00
C GLU A 83 -6.69 1.90 -1.45
N LYS A 84 -6.12 2.71 -2.35
CA LYS A 84 -5.58 4.03 -2.02
C LYS A 84 -6.11 5.08 -2.97
N LYS A 85 -6.54 6.19 -2.40
CA LYS A 85 -7.04 7.34 -3.15
C LYS A 85 -6.03 8.47 -3.14
N LEU A 86 -5.80 9.04 -4.31
CA LEU A 86 -4.97 10.22 -4.53
C LEU A 86 -5.83 11.33 -5.11
N GLU A 87 -5.61 12.55 -4.63
CA GLU A 87 -6.27 13.76 -5.10
C GLU A 87 -5.26 14.68 -5.77
N LEU A 88 -5.64 15.19 -6.93
CA LEU A 88 -4.86 16.20 -7.64
C LEU A 88 -5.41 17.58 -7.34
N VAL A 89 -4.59 18.42 -6.72
CA VAL A 89 -4.94 19.81 -6.39
C VAL A 89 -4.13 20.75 -7.26
N GLY A 90 -4.79 21.48 -8.12
CA GLY A 90 -4.15 22.47 -9.00
C GLY A 90 -4.99 22.76 -10.23
N VAL A 91 -4.89 23.97 -10.74
CA VAL A 91 -5.59 24.37 -11.98
C VAL A 91 -5.03 23.61 -13.18
N GLY A 92 -5.91 22.94 -13.92
CA GLY A 92 -5.52 22.16 -15.10
C GLY A 92 -4.90 20.80 -14.81
N TYR A 93 -4.82 20.37 -13.55
CA TYR A 93 -4.36 19.03 -13.21
C TYR A 93 -5.42 18.00 -13.57
N ARG A 94 -5.00 16.96 -14.27
CA ARG A 94 -5.87 15.90 -14.76
C ARG A 94 -5.17 14.56 -14.70
N ALA A 95 -5.95 13.51 -14.40
CA ALA A 95 -5.53 12.12 -14.50
C ALA A 95 -6.53 11.34 -15.34
N LYS A 96 -6.01 10.44 -16.16
CA LYS A 96 -6.82 9.50 -16.95
C LYS A 96 -6.18 8.13 -16.92
N ALA A 97 -6.92 7.15 -16.46
CA ALA A 97 -6.52 5.75 -16.51
C ALA A 97 -6.92 5.14 -17.86
N SER A 98 -5.98 4.47 -18.50
CA SER A 98 -6.16 3.75 -19.76
C SER A 98 -5.56 2.35 -19.65
N GLY A 99 -6.32 1.41 -19.07
CA GLY A 99 -5.85 0.05 -18.82
C GLY A 99 -4.67 0.02 -17.84
N LYS A 100 -3.48 -0.35 -18.33
CA LYS A 100 -2.25 -0.41 -17.53
C LYS A 100 -1.45 0.90 -17.51
N THR A 101 -1.91 1.94 -18.18
CA THR A 101 -1.23 3.23 -18.26
C THR A 101 -2.06 4.31 -17.59
N LEU A 102 -1.41 5.15 -16.81
CA LEU A 102 -1.99 6.32 -16.19
C LEU A 102 -1.38 7.59 -16.81
N ASP A 103 -2.20 8.36 -17.51
CA ASP A 103 -1.81 9.64 -18.07
C ASP A 103 -2.07 10.75 -17.05
N LEU A 104 -1.01 11.48 -16.68
CA LEU A 104 -1.04 12.55 -15.69
C LEU A 104 -0.65 13.89 -16.32
N THR A 105 -1.51 14.89 -16.18
CA THR A 105 -1.21 16.28 -16.52
C THR A 105 -1.08 17.07 -15.23
N LEU A 106 0.16 17.40 -14.84
CA LEU A 106 0.49 18.02 -13.55
C LEU A 106 1.13 19.40 -13.70
N GLY A 107 0.81 20.12 -14.78
CA GLY A 107 1.37 21.45 -15.04
C GLY A 107 2.79 21.46 -15.59
N PHE A 108 3.26 20.31 -16.09
CA PHE A 108 4.51 20.20 -16.85
C PHE A 108 4.26 20.50 -18.34
N SER A 109 5.33 20.74 -19.09
CA SER A 109 5.27 21.01 -20.54
C SER A 109 4.71 19.84 -21.36
N HIS A 110 4.76 18.62 -20.83
CA HIS A 110 4.24 17.39 -21.45
C HIS A 110 3.53 16.53 -20.41
N PRO A 111 2.53 15.72 -20.80
CA PRO A 111 1.89 14.78 -19.89
C PRO A 111 2.86 13.66 -19.49
N ILE A 112 2.72 13.20 -18.26
CA ILE A 112 3.49 12.06 -17.74
C ILE A 112 2.66 10.80 -17.99
N LYS A 113 3.28 9.81 -18.63
CA LYS A 113 2.71 8.46 -18.76
C LYS A 113 3.37 7.55 -17.74
N TYR A 114 2.58 6.99 -16.85
CA TYR A 114 3.04 6.06 -15.84
C TYR A 114 2.47 4.67 -16.14
N GLU A 115 3.35 3.69 -16.25
CA GLU A 115 2.98 2.30 -16.45
C GLU A 115 2.76 1.62 -15.11
N LEU A 116 1.57 1.06 -14.93
CA LEU A 116 1.19 0.35 -13.72
C LEU A 116 1.73 -1.08 -13.76
N PRO A 117 2.27 -1.61 -12.63
CA PRO A 117 2.59 -3.02 -12.51
C PRO A 117 1.33 -3.88 -12.61
N GLU A 118 1.49 -5.14 -12.97
CA GLU A 118 0.37 -6.06 -13.22
C GLU A 118 -0.55 -6.27 -12.02
N SER A 119 0.00 -6.14 -10.82
CA SER A 119 -0.72 -6.31 -9.55
C SER A 119 -1.56 -5.10 -9.15
N VAL A 120 -1.40 -3.95 -9.82
CA VAL A 120 -2.09 -2.69 -9.46
C VAL A 120 -3.01 -2.25 -10.59
N THR A 121 -4.23 -1.93 -10.25
CA THR A 121 -5.22 -1.31 -11.16
C THR A 121 -5.49 0.13 -10.73
N ALA A 122 -5.68 1.02 -11.70
CA ALA A 122 -6.05 2.40 -11.46
C ALA A 122 -7.39 2.73 -12.08
N GLU A 123 -8.21 3.43 -11.34
CA GLU A 123 -9.47 3.99 -11.79
C GLU A 123 -9.45 5.50 -11.58
N THR A 124 -10.02 6.24 -12.50
CA THR A 124 -10.15 7.69 -12.39
C THR A 124 -11.64 8.05 -12.43
N PRO A 125 -12.35 8.00 -11.29
CA PRO A 125 -13.77 8.34 -11.24
C PRO A 125 -14.00 9.83 -11.59
N SER A 126 -13.02 10.68 -11.31
CA SER A 126 -12.98 12.07 -11.77
C SER A 126 -11.60 12.41 -12.35
N GLN A 127 -11.49 13.55 -13.04
CA GLN A 127 -10.21 14.00 -13.61
C GLN A 127 -9.17 14.39 -12.54
N THR A 128 -9.61 14.61 -11.32
CA THR A 128 -8.78 15.06 -10.20
C THR A 128 -8.61 13.99 -9.11
N GLU A 129 -9.15 12.81 -9.31
CA GLU A 129 -9.11 11.72 -8.35
C GLU A 129 -8.61 10.43 -9.00
N ILE A 130 -7.66 9.78 -8.33
CA ILE A 130 -7.11 8.50 -8.74
C ILE A 130 -7.38 7.49 -7.63
N VAL A 131 -8.00 6.38 -7.98
CA VAL A 131 -8.23 5.26 -7.07
C VAL A 131 -7.35 4.11 -7.52
N LEU A 132 -6.40 3.72 -6.69
CA LEU A 132 -5.51 2.59 -6.91
C LEU A 132 -5.99 1.39 -6.11
N LYS A 133 -6.08 0.23 -6.74
CA LYS A 133 -6.50 -1.04 -6.11
C LYS A 133 -5.47 -2.12 -6.36
N SER A 134 -5.18 -2.91 -5.35
CA SER A 134 -4.28 -4.06 -5.44
C SER A 134 -4.53 -5.06 -4.32
N HIS A 135 -4.17 -6.32 -4.56
CA HIS A 135 -4.06 -7.33 -3.51
C HIS A 135 -2.73 -7.24 -2.75
N ASP A 136 -1.71 -6.62 -3.36
CA ASP A 136 -0.40 -6.39 -2.74
C ASP A 136 -0.31 -4.99 -2.16
N ARG A 137 -0.28 -4.90 -0.83
CA ARG A 137 -0.16 -3.64 -0.10
C ARG A 137 1.15 -2.91 -0.40
N GLN A 138 2.25 -3.65 -0.59
CA GLN A 138 3.56 -3.06 -0.86
C GLN A 138 3.60 -2.43 -2.25
N ALA A 139 3.18 -3.16 -3.27
CA ALA A 139 3.11 -2.65 -4.65
C ALA A 139 2.18 -1.44 -4.74
N LEU A 140 1.01 -1.49 -4.09
CA LEU A 140 0.06 -0.38 -4.02
C LEU A 140 0.68 0.87 -3.39
N GLY A 141 1.38 0.71 -2.25
CA GLY A 141 2.06 1.80 -1.57
C GLY A 141 3.18 2.41 -2.39
N GLN A 142 3.94 1.58 -3.09
CA GLN A 142 5.04 2.01 -3.96
C GLN A 142 4.50 2.85 -5.13
N VAL A 143 3.53 2.35 -5.86
CA VAL A 143 2.88 3.07 -6.98
C VAL A 143 2.29 4.40 -6.50
N ALA A 144 1.57 4.40 -5.39
CA ALA A 144 0.98 5.62 -4.84
C ALA A 144 2.04 6.67 -4.46
N SER A 145 3.17 6.24 -3.88
CA SER A 145 4.27 7.14 -3.52
C SER A 145 5.00 7.69 -4.74
N GLU A 146 5.18 6.89 -5.79
CA GLU A 146 5.80 7.32 -7.05
C GLU A 146 4.93 8.35 -7.78
N ILE A 147 3.62 8.13 -7.85
CA ILE A 147 2.68 9.09 -8.44
C ILE A 147 2.69 10.41 -7.66
N ARG A 148 2.67 10.34 -6.33
CA ARG A 148 2.77 11.52 -5.46
C ARG A 148 4.10 12.26 -5.64
N ALA A 149 5.20 11.55 -5.86
CA ALA A 149 6.54 12.12 -6.03
C ALA A 149 6.70 12.93 -7.31
N PHE A 150 5.89 12.71 -8.35
CA PHE A 150 5.93 13.53 -9.56
C PHE A 150 5.63 15.02 -9.28
N ARG A 151 4.69 15.27 -8.39
CA ARG A 151 4.38 16.63 -7.92
C ARG A 151 3.87 16.57 -6.47
N PRO A 152 4.77 16.55 -5.49
CA PRO A 152 4.37 16.53 -4.09
C PRO A 152 3.61 17.81 -3.70
N PRO A 153 2.68 17.74 -2.74
CA PRO A 153 1.92 18.91 -2.33
C PRO A 153 2.81 19.98 -1.72
N GLU A 154 2.62 21.21 -2.14
CA GLU A 154 3.35 22.35 -1.61
C GLU A 154 2.75 22.85 -0.28
N PRO A 155 3.56 23.43 0.63
CA PRO A 155 3.09 23.87 1.95
C PRO A 155 2.27 25.18 1.93
N TYR A 156 2.17 25.88 0.80
CA TYR A 156 1.50 27.18 0.71
C TYR A 156 0.04 27.09 0.28
N LYS A 157 -0.23 26.54 -0.91
CA LYS A 157 -1.58 26.38 -1.48
C LYS A 157 -2.04 24.94 -1.56
N GLY A 158 -1.18 24.00 -1.16
CA GLY A 158 -1.45 22.57 -1.23
C GLY A 158 -1.55 22.01 -2.64
N LYS A 159 -1.02 22.72 -3.66
CA LYS A 159 -1.00 22.23 -5.04
C LYS A 159 -0.07 21.05 -5.18
N GLY A 160 -0.53 20.01 -5.84
CA GLY A 160 0.20 18.78 -6.05
C GLY A 160 -0.68 17.55 -5.96
N VAL A 161 -0.06 16.39 -5.92
CA VAL A 161 -0.72 15.11 -5.71
C VAL A 161 -0.60 14.75 -4.24
N LYS A 162 -1.72 14.58 -3.57
CA LYS A 162 -1.79 14.19 -2.14
C LYS A 162 -2.62 12.93 -1.96
N TYR A 163 -2.42 12.24 -0.84
CA TYR A 163 -3.36 11.20 -0.40
C TYR A 163 -4.66 11.86 0.08
N SER A 164 -5.78 11.19 -0.08
CA SER A 164 -7.09 11.71 0.35
C SER A 164 -7.18 11.96 1.86
N ASP A 165 -6.44 11.19 2.65
CA ASP A 165 -6.34 11.28 4.11
C ASP A 165 -5.17 12.15 4.60
N GLU A 166 -4.37 12.71 3.69
CA GLU A 166 -3.19 13.52 4.02
C GLU A 166 -3.59 14.94 4.40
N ARG A 167 -3.21 15.36 5.62
CA ARG A 167 -3.30 16.76 6.03
C ARG A 167 -2.02 17.49 5.70
N ILE A 168 -2.14 18.50 4.83
CA ILE A 168 -1.02 19.38 4.49
C ILE A 168 -1.00 20.51 5.49
N THR A 169 0.10 20.62 6.25
CA THR A 169 0.31 21.77 7.14
C THR A 169 0.67 22.98 6.31
N VAL A 170 -0.29 23.88 6.11
CA VAL A 170 -0.06 25.16 5.42
C VAL A 170 0.69 26.07 6.39
N SER A 171 1.88 26.52 6.02
CA SER A 171 2.66 27.46 6.81
C SER A 171 2.11 28.88 6.64
N TYR A 172 1.42 29.38 7.66
CA TYR A 172 0.90 30.75 7.71
C TYR A 172 1.95 31.80 8.14
N THR A 173 3.22 31.48 8.15
CA THR A 173 4.28 32.36 8.68
C THR A 173 4.51 33.64 7.89
N HIS A 174 3.93 33.82 6.71
CA HIS A 174 4.12 35.03 5.89
C HIS A 174 3.00 36.08 5.96
N LEU A 175 1.92 35.85 6.71
CA LEU A 175 0.80 36.81 6.79
C LEU A 175 0.85 37.79 7.97
N ARG A 176 1.92 37.77 8.78
CA ARG A 176 2.05 38.68 9.95
C ARG A 176 3.07 39.81 9.78
N ALA A 177 3.63 40.05 8.58
CA ALA A 177 4.69 41.04 8.40
C ALA A 177 4.22 42.37 7.76
N HIS A 178 2.95 42.61 7.54
CA HIS A 178 2.46 43.87 6.96
C HIS A 178 1.19 44.40 7.66
N GLU A 179 1.22 44.52 8.96
CA GLU A 179 0.31 45.44 9.70
C GLU A 179 1.13 46.16 10.75
N THR A 180 1.79 47.20 10.33
CA THR A 180 2.15 48.41 11.14
C THR A 180 2.16 49.62 10.22
#